data_3c75a3219bb980c1c4a444b83d13c9c5
#
_entry.id   3c75a3219bb980c1c4a444b83d13c9c5
#
_cell.length_a   1.000
_cell.length_b   1.000
_cell.length_c   1.000
_cell.angle_alpha   90.00
_cell.angle_beta   90.00
_cell.angle_gamma   90.00
#
_symmetry.space_group_name_H-M   'P 1'
#
loop_
_entity.id
_entity.type
_entity.pdbx_description
1 polymer ?
#
loop_
_entity_poly.entity_id
_entity_poly.type
_entity_poly.pdbx_seq_one_letter_code
_entity_poly.pdbx_strand_id
1 'polypeptide(L)'
;MSKAPETVVLTIGHSTRTLEEFVQLLEVYGLTLVVDVRTVPRSRHNPQFNKETLPTILKHYGVRYIHMPEIGGLRHPKHESVNTAWKNSGFRGYADYMHTQEFADSLLKIVALARENRLALMCAEALPWRCHRNLISDALVVRHLKVEHIIGKDSVINHELNSLAQVEGTKITYSLFTKESPQRTLGDFGTD
;
A
#
# COMPACT_ATOMS: atom_id res chain seq x y z
N MET A 1 3.53 29.58 -12.89
CA MET A 1 4.32 28.56 -12.17
C MET A 1 3.72 27.21 -12.54
N SER A 2 4.42 26.39 -13.31
CA SER A 2 3.93 25.04 -13.64
C SER A 2 3.93 24.20 -12.36
N LYS A 3 2.77 23.64 -12.02
CA LYS A 3 2.65 22.70 -10.91
C LYS A 3 3.59 21.52 -11.19
N ALA A 4 4.47 21.18 -10.26
CA ALA A 4 5.31 19.99 -10.40
C ALA A 4 4.42 18.79 -10.75
N PRO A 5 4.85 17.88 -11.63
CA PRO A 5 4.05 16.72 -11.98
C PRO A 5 3.69 15.93 -10.73
N GLU A 6 2.42 15.55 -10.63
CA GLU A 6 1.90 14.78 -9.51
C GLU A 6 2.57 13.41 -9.48
N THR A 7 3.18 13.05 -8.36
CA THR A 7 3.81 11.72 -8.22
C THR A 7 2.72 10.66 -8.04
N VAL A 8 2.68 9.73 -8.99
CA VAL A 8 1.70 8.63 -8.99
C VAL A 8 2.42 7.32 -8.64
N VAL A 9 1.90 6.60 -7.66
CA VAL A 9 2.33 5.24 -7.32
C VAL A 9 1.29 4.26 -7.84
N LEU A 10 1.70 3.35 -8.73
CA LEU A 10 0.81 2.30 -9.19
C LEU A 10 0.93 1.07 -8.28
N THR A 11 -0.09 0.24 -8.25
CA THR A 11 -0.05 -1.06 -7.59
C THR A 11 -0.59 -2.15 -8.51
N ILE A 12 -0.04 -3.34 -8.43
CA ILE A 12 -0.43 -4.48 -9.25
C ILE A 12 -0.39 -5.78 -8.44
N GLY A 13 -1.34 -6.67 -8.69
CA GLY A 13 -1.29 -8.05 -8.16
C GLY A 13 -0.93 -9.01 -9.27
N HIS A 14 0.05 -9.89 -9.07
CA HIS A 14 0.36 -10.87 -10.11
C HIS A 14 -0.73 -11.97 -10.18
N SER A 15 -1.36 -12.34 -9.05
CA SER A 15 -2.41 -13.37 -8.99
C SER A 15 -2.00 -14.67 -9.70
N THR A 16 -2.89 -15.20 -10.52
CA THR A 16 -2.69 -16.38 -11.38
C THR A 16 -2.41 -16.00 -12.84
N ARG A 17 -2.00 -14.74 -13.09
CA ARG A 17 -1.66 -14.28 -14.45
C ARG A 17 -0.52 -15.09 -15.03
N THR A 18 -0.54 -15.26 -16.35
CA THR A 18 0.66 -15.69 -17.05
C THR A 18 1.72 -14.58 -16.96
N LEU A 19 2.95 -14.94 -17.28
CA LEU A 19 4.03 -13.95 -17.32
C LEU A 19 3.79 -12.90 -18.42
N GLU A 20 3.29 -13.34 -19.57
CA GLU A 20 2.97 -12.51 -20.74
C GLU A 20 1.88 -11.48 -20.39
N GLU A 21 0.80 -11.92 -19.73
CA GLU A 21 -0.26 -11.02 -19.25
C GLU A 21 0.27 -9.98 -18.27
N PHE A 22 1.15 -10.41 -17.38
CA PHE A 22 1.75 -9.52 -16.39
C PHE A 22 2.65 -8.48 -17.05
N VAL A 23 3.58 -8.89 -17.91
CA VAL A 23 4.50 -8.01 -18.64
C VAL A 23 3.71 -7.04 -19.51
N GLN A 24 2.66 -7.51 -20.20
CA GLN A 24 1.82 -6.65 -21.01
C GLN A 24 1.16 -5.52 -20.19
N LEU A 25 0.76 -5.79 -18.94
CA LEU A 25 0.29 -4.73 -18.05
C LEU A 25 1.40 -3.74 -17.71
N LEU A 26 2.61 -4.20 -17.45
CA LEU A 26 3.74 -3.30 -17.18
C LEU A 26 4.02 -2.37 -18.37
N GLU A 27 3.96 -2.89 -19.59
CA GLU A 27 4.16 -2.13 -20.83
C GLU A 27 3.04 -1.12 -21.07
N VAL A 28 1.78 -1.54 -20.97
CA VAL A 28 0.60 -0.67 -21.17
C VAL A 28 0.64 0.54 -20.22
N TYR A 29 1.05 0.32 -18.98
CA TYR A 29 1.16 1.40 -17.99
C TYR A 29 2.54 2.08 -17.97
N GLY A 30 3.44 1.73 -18.89
CA GLY A 30 4.76 2.33 -19.04
C GLY A 30 5.65 2.20 -17.80
N LEU A 31 5.51 1.07 -17.07
CA LEU A 31 6.23 0.86 -15.81
C LEU A 31 7.71 0.62 -16.06
N THR A 32 8.56 1.31 -15.31
CA THR A 32 10.02 1.17 -15.36
C THR A 32 10.60 0.46 -14.15
N LEU A 33 9.78 0.31 -13.09
CA LEU A 33 10.20 -0.33 -11.84
C LEU A 33 9.05 -1.11 -11.21
N VAL A 34 9.30 -2.36 -10.84
CA VAL A 34 8.45 -3.18 -9.97
C VAL A 34 9.10 -3.24 -8.59
N VAL A 35 8.37 -2.82 -7.57
CA VAL A 35 8.72 -2.98 -6.15
C VAL A 35 7.90 -4.11 -5.58
N ASP A 36 8.54 -5.24 -5.33
CA ASP A 36 7.90 -6.42 -4.76
C ASP A 36 7.79 -6.29 -3.24
N VAL A 37 6.57 -6.09 -2.76
CA VAL A 37 6.26 -5.90 -1.34
C VAL A 37 5.80 -7.20 -0.66
N ARG A 38 6.11 -8.35 -1.22
CA ARG A 38 5.84 -9.64 -0.57
C ARG A 38 6.91 -9.96 0.47
N THR A 39 6.52 -10.44 1.62
CA THR A 39 7.48 -10.93 2.63
C THR A 39 8.29 -12.11 2.08
N VAL A 40 7.61 -13.05 1.42
CA VAL A 40 8.21 -14.24 0.81
C VAL A 40 7.77 -14.35 -0.65
N PRO A 41 8.58 -13.87 -1.61
CA PRO A 41 8.25 -13.90 -3.04
C PRO A 41 8.58 -15.27 -3.66
N ARG A 42 7.88 -16.30 -3.18
CA ARG A 42 8.02 -17.68 -3.63
C ARG A 42 6.66 -18.36 -3.71
N SER A 43 6.38 -19.00 -4.84
CA SER A 43 5.15 -19.76 -5.06
C SER A 43 5.46 -21.04 -5.84
N ARG A 44 4.86 -22.15 -5.41
CA ARG A 44 4.90 -23.40 -6.19
C ARG A 44 3.92 -23.37 -7.36
N HIS A 45 2.82 -22.63 -7.23
CA HIS A 45 1.77 -22.54 -8.23
C HIS A 45 2.07 -21.52 -9.34
N ASN A 46 2.82 -20.47 -8.98
CA ASN A 46 3.17 -19.38 -9.89
C ASN A 46 4.70 -19.13 -9.85
N PRO A 47 5.53 -20.11 -10.28
CA PRO A 47 6.99 -20.04 -10.14
C PRO A 47 7.62 -18.92 -10.99
N GLN A 48 6.92 -18.47 -12.06
CA GLN A 48 7.34 -17.34 -12.90
C GLN A 48 7.48 -16.03 -12.12
N PHE A 49 6.80 -15.89 -10.96
CA PHE A 49 6.87 -14.73 -10.08
C PHE A 49 7.80 -14.93 -8.89
N ASN A 50 8.60 -15.98 -8.86
CA ASN A 50 9.59 -16.19 -7.81
C ASN A 50 10.74 -15.16 -7.93
N LYS A 51 11.30 -14.79 -6.77
CA LYS A 51 12.40 -13.84 -6.66
C LYS A 51 13.62 -14.23 -7.48
N GLU A 52 13.84 -15.51 -7.66
CA GLU A 52 14.96 -16.06 -8.43
C GLU A 52 14.75 -15.92 -9.95
N THR A 53 13.51 -15.83 -10.40
CA THR A 53 13.13 -15.87 -11.83
C THR A 53 12.73 -14.50 -12.35
N LEU A 54 11.80 -13.83 -11.66
CA LEU A 54 11.15 -12.61 -12.12
C LEU A 54 12.13 -11.46 -12.47
N PRO A 55 13.19 -11.17 -11.67
CA PRO A 55 14.11 -10.05 -11.98
C PRO A 55 14.80 -10.18 -13.33
N THR A 56 15.24 -11.40 -13.68
CA THR A 56 15.91 -11.66 -14.96
C THR A 56 14.95 -11.45 -16.11
N ILE A 57 13.72 -11.87 -15.97
CA ILE A 57 12.69 -11.71 -16.99
C ILE A 57 12.36 -10.24 -17.18
N LEU A 58 12.05 -9.50 -16.10
CA LEU A 58 11.70 -8.08 -16.18
C LEU A 58 12.81 -7.23 -16.81
N LYS A 59 14.07 -7.60 -16.56
CA LYS A 59 15.21 -6.92 -17.18
C LYS A 59 15.19 -6.99 -18.72
N HIS A 60 14.70 -8.07 -19.32
CA HIS A 60 14.57 -8.21 -20.78
C HIS A 60 13.54 -7.22 -21.37
N TYR A 61 12.57 -6.81 -20.55
CA TYR A 61 11.55 -5.81 -20.91
C TYR A 61 11.89 -4.39 -20.44
N GLY A 62 13.15 -4.16 -20.01
CA GLY A 62 13.60 -2.85 -19.55
C GLY A 62 13.02 -2.42 -18.20
N VAL A 63 12.39 -3.33 -17.46
CA VAL A 63 11.78 -3.06 -16.16
C VAL A 63 12.72 -3.51 -15.04
N ARG A 64 13.03 -2.60 -14.13
CA ARG A 64 13.82 -2.90 -12.93
C ARG A 64 12.97 -3.60 -11.88
N TYR A 65 13.60 -4.39 -11.03
CA TYR A 65 12.95 -5.07 -9.91
C TYR A 65 13.70 -4.78 -8.61
N ILE A 66 12.93 -4.45 -7.57
CA ILE A 66 13.43 -4.29 -6.19
C ILE A 66 12.52 -5.10 -5.27
N HIS A 67 13.11 -5.93 -4.42
CA HIS A 67 12.38 -6.63 -3.36
C HIS A 67 12.52 -5.87 -2.04
N MET A 68 11.38 -5.52 -1.43
CA MET A 68 11.28 -4.82 -0.16
C MET A 68 10.49 -5.65 0.86
N PRO A 69 11.09 -6.72 1.43
CA PRO A 69 10.41 -7.60 2.40
C PRO A 69 10.07 -6.88 3.70
N GLU A 70 10.79 -5.82 4.04
CA GLU A 70 10.56 -4.99 5.21
C GLU A 70 9.15 -4.36 5.22
N ILE A 71 8.54 -4.11 4.06
CA ILE A 71 7.17 -3.61 3.97
C ILE A 71 6.14 -4.72 3.68
N GLY A 72 6.56 -5.97 3.83
CA GLY A 72 5.73 -7.15 3.57
C GLY A 72 4.60 -7.36 4.57
N GLY A 73 3.57 -8.12 4.12
CA GLY A 73 2.27 -8.22 4.77
C GLY A 73 2.14 -9.23 5.92
N LEU A 74 3.14 -10.09 6.16
CA LEU A 74 3.06 -11.09 7.24
C LEU A 74 3.38 -10.45 8.59
N ARG A 75 2.35 -9.90 9.24
CA ARG A 75 2.45 -9.22 10.53
C ARG A 75 1.43 -9.76 11.52
N HIS A 76 1.80 -9.81 12.79
CA HIS A 76 0.92 -10.21 13.88
C HIS A 76 0.47 -8.97 14.66
N PRO A 77 -0.81 -8.92 15.11
CA PRO A 77 -1.30 -7.80 15.89
C PRO A 77 -0.65 -7.76 17.26
N LYS A 78 -0.47 -6.55 17.79
CA LYS A 78 -0.07 -6.35 19.19
C LYS A 78 -1.22 -6.75 20.11
N HIS A 79 -0.89 -7.15 21.36
CA HIS A 79 -1.90 -7.51 22.36
C HIS A 79 -2.89 -6.35 22.61
N GLU A 80 -2.37 -5.12 22.69
CA GLU A 80 -3.16 -3.89 22.92
C GLU A 80 -3.29 -3.07 21.62
N SER A 81 -3.64 -3.74 20.52
CA SER A 81 -3.81 -3.06 19.24
C SER A 81 -4.98 -2.08 19.29
N VAL A 82 -4.72 -0.84 18.94
CA VAL A 82 -5.75 0.22 18.79
C VAL A 82 -6.52 0.08 17.47
N ASN A 83 -6.04 -0.73 16.53
CA ASN A 83 -6.60 -0.91 15.19
C ASN A 83 -7.77 -1.91 15.17
N THR A 84 -8.71 -1.74 16.09
CA THR A 84 -9.80 -2.69 16.39
C THR A 84 -10.86 -2.81 15.30
N ALA A 85 -10.92 -1.86 14.37
CA ALA A 85 -11.82 -1.93 13.22
C ALA A 85 -11.47 -3.08 12.26
N TRP A 86 -10.20 -3.51 12.23
CA TRP A 86 -9.79 -4.68 11.46
C TRP A 86 -10.09 -5.97 12.21
N LYS A 87 -11.11 -6.72 11.76
CA LYS A 87 -11.43 -8.07 12.27
C LYS A 87 -10.37 -9.08 11.86
N ASN A 88 -9.81 -8.96 10.66
CA ASN A 88 -8.73 -9.82 10.18
C ASN A 88 -7.42 -9.50 10.93
N SER A 89 -6.83 -10.51 11.56
CA SER A 89 -5.61 -10.36 12.37
C SER A 89 -4.40 -9.88 11.55
N GLY A 90 -4.26 -10.33 10.29
CA GLY A 90 -3.18 -9.90 9.40
C GLY A 90 -3.25 -8.41 9.08
N PHE A 91 -4.44 -7.89 8.74
CA PHE A 91 -4.64 -6.45 8.52
C PHE A 91 -4.44 -5.64 9.81
N ARG A 92 -4.93 -6.15 10.96
CA ARG A 92 -4.71 -5.51 12.26
C ARG A 92 -3.22 -5.44 12.60
N GLY A 93 -2.49 -6.54 12.43
CA GLY A 93 -1.05 -6.59 12.65
C GLY A 93 -0.29 -5.67 11.71
N TYR A 94 -0.74 -5.57 10.45
CA TYR A 94 -0.13 -4.64 9.50
C TYR A 94 -0.39 -3.17 9.89
N ALA A 95 -1.61 -2.84 10.32
CA ALA A 95 -1.94 -1.51 10.82
C ALA A 95 -1.10 -1.13 12.06
N ASP A 96 -0.82 -2.09 12.96
CA ASP A 96 0.10 -1.86 14.09
C ASP A 96 1.54 -1.66 13.62
N TYR A 97 1.97 -2.37 12.58
CA TYR A 97 3.28 -2.21 11.97
C TYR A 97 3.45 -0.84 11.31
N MET A 98 2.40 -0.27 10.72
CA MET A 98 2.42 1.09 10.13
C MET A 98 2.83 2.19 11.12
N HIS A 99 2.79 1.92 12.45
CA HIS A 99 3.22 2.85 13.49
C HIS A 99 4.71 2.69 13.86
N THR A 100 5.47 1.85 13.16
CA THR A 100 6.90 1.65 13.43
C THR A 100 7.78 2.56 12.57
N GLN A 101 9.00 2.83 13.05
CA GLN A 101 9.99 3.58 12.28
C GLN A 101 10.41 2.81 11.02
N GLU A 102 10.52 1.47 11.10
CA GLU A 102 10.86 0.61 9.97
C GLU A 102 9.87 0.78 8.80
N PHE A 103 8.55 0.85 9.11
CA PHE A 103 7.54 1.13 8.08
C PHE A 103 7.71 2.53 7.50
N ALA A 104 7.91 3.55 8.35
CA ALA A 104 8.09 4.92 7.90
C ALA A 104 9.29 5.07 6.96
N ASP A 105 10.43 4.46 7.30
CA ASP A 105 11.65 4.48 6.50
C ASP A 105 11.44 3.77 5.16
N SER A 106 10.76 2.62 5.18
CA SER A 106 10.43 1.87 3.96
C SER A 106 9.49 2.64 3.05
N LEU A 107 8.51 3.34 3.63
CA LEU A 107 7.59 4.18 2.88
C LEU A 107 8.31 5.37 2.23
N LEU A 108 9.26 6.01 2.93
CA LEU A 108 10.08 7.10 2.38
C LEU A 108 10.93 6.62 1.19
N LYS A 109 11.48 5.40 1.25
CA LYS A 109 12.18 4.79 0.11
C LYS A 109 11.25 4.62 -1.10
N ILE A 110 10.03 4.15 -0.89
CA ILE A 110 9.02 4.04 -1.97
C ILE A 110 8.73 5.41 -2.59
N VAL A 111 8.53 6.44 -1.76
CA VAL A 111 8.28 7.81 -2.23
C VAL A 111 9.46 8.34 -3.07
N ALA A 112 10.68 8.11 -2.62
CA ALA A 112 11.89 8.51 -3.37
C ALA A 112 11.96 7.80 -4.71
N LEU A 113 11.75 6.48 -4.74
CA LEU A 113 11.72 5.68 -5.97
C LEU A 113 10.62 6.13 -6.93
N ALA A 114 9.44 6.51 -6.43
CA ALA A 114 8.32 6.96 -7.25
C ALA A 114 8.55 8.32 -7.93
N ARG A 115 9.42 9.16 -7.36
CA ARG A 115 9.80 10.44 -7.97
C ARG A 115 10.71 10.28 -9.18
N GLU A 116 11.47 9.19 -9.22
CA GLU A 116 12.47 8.92 -10.26
C GLU A 116 12.01 7.88 -11.27
N ASN A 117 10.96 7.12 -10.95
CA ASN A 117 10.51 6.00 -11.75
C ASN A 117 8.99 5.96 -11.85
N ARG A 118 8.48 5.45 -12.96
CA ARG A 118 7.10 5.00 -13.04
C ARG A 118 7.03 3.60 -12.44
N LEU A 119 6.71 3.54 -11.15
CA LEU A 119 6.75 2.29 -10.38
C LEU A 119 5.39 1.69 -10.09
N ALA A 120 5.38 0.36 -9.91
CA ALA A 120 4.25 -0.34 -9.30
C ALA A 120 4.68 -1.17 -8.08
N LEU A 121 3.92 -1.06 -6.98
CA LEU A 121 4.01 -1.97 -5.85
C LEU A 121 3.34 -3.29 -6.22
N MET A 122 4.09 -4.39 -6.18
CA MET A 122 3.60 -5.71 -6.57
C MET A 122 3.41 -6.62 -5.36
N CYS A 123 2.28 -7.33 -5.35
CA CYS A 123 1.97 -8.40 -4.40
C CYS A 123 1.32 -9.59 -5.13
N ALA A 124 1.06 -10.68 -4.42
CA ALA A 124 0.41 -11.86 -5.00
C ALA A 124 -1.10 -11.67 -5.23
N GLU A 125 -1.79 -10.94 -4.34
CA GLU A 125 -3.24 -10.77 -4.40
C GLU A 125 -3.69 -9.92 -5.59
N ALA A 126 -4.71 -10.39 -6.34
CA ALA A 126 -5.28 -9.63 -7.45
C ALA A 126 -5.87 -8.30 -6.97
N LEU A 127 -6.75 -8.37 -5.98
CA LEU A 127 -7.55 -7.24 -5.51
C LEU A 127 -6.83 -6.49 -4.39
N PRO A 128 -6.61 -5.17 -4.52
CA PRO A 128 -5.86 -4.40 -3.54
C PRO A 128 -6.51 -4.42 -2.15
N TRP A 129 -7.83 -4.40 -2.04
CA TRP A 129 -8.56 -4.42 -0.75
C TRP A 129 -8.50 -5.76 -0.01
N ARG A 130 -7.97 -6.81 -0.61
CA ARG A 130 -7.66 -8.09 0.04
C ARG A 130 -6.20 -8.23 0.43
N CYS A 131 -5.41 -7.16 0.28
CA CYS A 131 -3.97 -7.18 0.41
C CYS A 131 -3.49 -6.01 1.26
N HIS A 132 -2.36 -6.20 1.96
CA HIS A 132 -1.68 -5.13 2.71
C HIS A 132 -1.29 -3.92 1.84
N ARG A 133 -1.24 -4.04 0.50
CA ARG A 133 -1.10 -2.89 -0.42
C ARG A 133 -2.16 -1.83 -0.20
N ASN A 134 -3.37 -2.21 0.26
CA ASN A 134 -4.42 -1.26 0.60
C ASN A 134 -3.97 -0.29 1.71
N LEU A 135 -3.35 -0.83 2.77
CA LEU A 135 -2.86 -0.04 3.89
C LEU A 135 -1.61 0.78 3.52
N ILE A 136 -0.73 0.23 2.65
CA ILE A 136 0.38 1.01 2.07
C ILE A 136 -0.18 2.19 1.28
N SER A 137 -1.23 1.96 0.50
CA SER A 137 -1.88 2.99 -0.32
C SER A 137 -2.51 4.08 0.55
N ASP A 138 -3.20 3.73 1.65
CA ASP A 138 -3.68 4.69 2.65
C ASP A 138 -2.52 5.57 3.16
N ALA A 139 -1.38 4.96 3.51
CA ALA A 139 -0.22 5.68 4.01
C ALA A 139 0.43 6.61 2.97
N LEU A 140 0.34 6.28 1.68
CA LEU A 140 0.82 7.13 0.59
C LEU A 140 -0.14 8.31 0.33
N VAL A 141 -1.46 8.04 0.32
CA VAL A 141 -2.48 9.07 0.09
C VAL A 141 -2.49 10.15 1.18
N VAL A 142 -2.35 9.78 2.45
CA VAL A 142 -2.23 10.79 3.53
C VAL A 142 -0.94 11.62 3.45
N ARG A 143 -0.01 11.23 2.59
CA ARG A 143 1.21 12.00 2.24
C ARG A 143 1.08 12.73 0.90
N HIS A 144 -0.17 12.88 0.42
CA HIS A 144 -0.52 13.60 -0.81
C HIS A 144 0.07 12.99 -2.09
N LEU A 145 0.31 11.67 -2.11
CA LEU A 145 0.61 10.96 -3.35
C LEU A 145 -0.68 10.40 -3.94
N LYS A 146 -0.76 10.42 -5.26
CA LYS A 146 -1.81 9.70 -5.97
C LYS A 146 -1.46 8.22 -6.03
N VAL A 147 -2.42 7.34 -5.76
CA VAL A 147 -2.25 5.89 -5.87
C VAL A 147 -3.30 5.31 -6.79
N GLU A 148 -2.87 4.48 -7.72
CA GLU A 148 -3.73 3.83 -8.71
C GLU A 148 -3.50 2.31 -8.70
N HIS A 149 -4.58 1.55 -8.72
CA HIS A 149 -4.56 0.09 -8.73
C HIS A 149 -4.80 -0.45 -10.13
N ILE A 150 -3.81 -1.09 -10.72
CA ILE A 150 -3.93 -1.78 -12.01
C ILE A 150 -4.72 -3.07 -11.81
N ILE A 151 -5.91 -3.14 -12.38
CA ILE A 151 -6.77 -4.32 -12.35
C ILE A 151 -6.70 -5.07 -13.69
N GLY A 152 -6.60 -4.36 -14.79
CA GLY A 152 -6.52 -4.90 -16.15
C GLY A 152 -5.91 -3.89 -17.12
N LYS A 153 -5.88 -4.22 -18.42
CA LYS A 153 -5.28 -3.35 -19.44
C LYS A 153 -5.95 -1.98 -19.53
N ASP A 154 -7.27 -1.98 -19.44
CA ASP A 154 -8.10 -0.76 -19.56
C ASP A 154 -8.82 -0.46 -18.24
N SER A 155 -8.31 -0.98 -17.13
CA SER A 155 -8.96 -0.89 -15.83
C SER A 155 -7.99 -0.51 -14.73
N VAL A 156 -8.09 0.75 -14.31
CA VAL A 156 -7.37 1.33 -13.18
C VAL A 156 -8.39 1.89 -12.19
N ILE A 157 -8.17 1.65 -10.92
CA ILE A 157 -9.00 2.18 -9.84
C ILE A 157 -8.14 3.15 -9.02
N ASN A 158 -8.59 4.40 -8.87
CA ASN A 158 -7.96 5.32 -7.93
C ASN A 158 -8.15 4.80 -6.50
N HIS A 159 -7.09 4.86 -5.71
CA HIS A 159 -7.20 4.51 -4.31
C HIS A 159 -7.90 5.62 -3.53
N GLU A 160 -8.93 5.24 -2.82
CA GLU A 160 -9.61 6.09 -1.84
C GLU A 160 -9.21 5.65 -0.44
N LEU A 161 -8.99 6.63 0.45
CA LEU A 161 -8.65 6.35 1.84
C LEU A 161 -9.73 5.45 2.46
N ASN A 162 -9.31 4.41 3.15
CA ASN A 162 -10.22 3.47 3.79
C ASN A 162 -11.18 4.21 4.75
N SER A 163 -12.47 3.95 4.64
CA SER A 163 -13.51 4.59 5.46
C SER A 163 -13.36 4.37 6.96
N LEU A 164 -12.59 3.36 7.38
CA LEU A 164 -12.26 3.07 8.78
C LEU A 164 -11.02 3.84 9.26
N ALA A 165 -10.32 4.54 8.36
CA ALA A 165 -9.08 5.25 8.68
C ALA A 165 -9.38 6.54 9.46
N GLN A 166 -8.75 6.69 10.59
CA GLN A 166 -8.68 7.94 11.36
C GLN A 166 -7.29 8.51 11.19
N VAL A 167 -7.20 9.72 10.65
CA VAL A 167 -5.93 10.36 10.26
C VAL A 167 -5.58 11.49 11.21
N GLU A 168 -4.34 11.47 11.71
CA GLU A 168 -3.74 12.54 12.49
C GLU A 168 -2.34 12.86 11.93
N GLY A 169 -2.25 13.93 11.14
CA GLY A 169 -1.07 14.21 10.32
C GLY A 169 -0.84 13.09 9.30
N THR A 170 0.25 12.34 9.44
CA THR A 170 0.54 11.17 8.60
C THR A 170 0.31 9.83 9.30
N LYS A 171 -0.15 9.87 10.55
CA LYS A 171 -0.48 8.67 11.33
C LYS A 171 -1.90 8.24 11.03
N ILE A 172 -2.08 6.95 10.75
CA ILE A 172 -3.39 6.35 10.49
C ILE A 172 -3.69 5.32 11.58
N THR A 173 -4.89 5.38 12.12
CA THR A 173 -5.43 4.38 13.05
C THR A 173 -6.75 3.86 12.48
N TYR A 174 -7.05 2.59 12.67
CA TYR A 174 -8.30 1.97 12.24
C TYR A 174 -9.07 1.51 13.48
N SER A 175 -9.74 2.46 14.14
CA SER A 175 -10.44 2.24 15.40
C SER A 175 -11.96 2.33 15.21
N LEU A 176 -12.68 1.46 15.90
CA LEU A 176 -14.16 1.56 16.01
C LEU A 176 -14.62 2.69 16.95
N PHE A 177 -13.69 3.22 17.77
CA PHE A 177 -14.00 4.35 18.65
C PHE A 177 -13.84 5.65 17.87
N THR A 178 -14.95 6.32 17.56
CA THR A 178 -14.92 7.74 17.21
C THR A 178 -14.38 8.51 18.41
N LYS A 179 -13.40 9.41 18.21
CA LYS A 179 -13.07 10.42 19.22
C LYS A 179 -14.37 11.18 19.49
N GLU A 180 -14.98 10.98 20.65
CA GLU A 180 -16.05 11.84 21.11
C GLU A 180 -15.51 13.28 21.07
N SER A 181 -16.21 14.15 20.36
CA SER A 181 -16.00 15.59 20.47
C SER A 181 -16.10 15.94 21.95
N PRO A 182 -15.20 16.76 22.53
CA PRO A 182 -15.32 17.13 23.92
C PRO A 182 -16.74 17.65 24.16
N GLN A 183 -17.51 16.95 25.01
CA GLN A 183 -18.79 17.41 25.46
C GLN A 183 -18.56 18.81 26.06
N ARG A 184 -19.14 19.84 25.44
CA ARG A 184 -19.33 21.12 26.11
C ARG A 184 -20.14 20.82 27.34
N THR A 185 -19.52 20.81 28.50
CA THR A 185 -20.18 20.85 29.77
C THR A 185 -20.98 22.15 29.80
N LEU A 186 -22.32 22.01 29.74
CA LEU A 186 -23.25 23.04 30.12
C LEU A 186 -23.13 23.22 31.66
N GLY A 187 -22.18 24.06 32.06
CA GLY A 187 -21.98 24.47 33.41
C GLY A 187 -21.92 25.99 33.45
N ASP A 188 -22.84 26.53 34.26
CA ASP A 188 -23.00 27.91 34.73
C ASP A 188 -23.97 28.82 33.98
N PHE A 189 -25.25 28.52 34.20
CA PHE A 189 -26.20 29.63 34.44
C PHE A 189 -26.16 29.92 35.94
N GLY A 190 -25.26 30.84 36.35
CA GLY A 190 -25.33 31.48 37.65
C GLY A 190 -26.59 32.32 37.73
N THR A 191 -27.39 32.01 38.72
CA THR A 191 -28.42 32.86 39.27
C THR A 191 -27.80 34.07 39.89
N ASP A 192 -28.23 35.26 39.43
CA ASP A 192 -28.53 36.45 40.28
C ASP A 192 -29.49 37.37 39.51
#